data_7ca421e874dc18944c8e92ce82d2a9ef
#
_entry.id   7ca421e874dc18944c8e92ce82d2a9ef
#
_cell.length_a   1.000
_cell.length_b   1.000
_cell.length_c   1.000
_cell.angle_alpha   90.00
_cell.angle_beta   90.00
_cell.angle_gamma   90.00
#
_symmetry.space_group_name_H-M   'P 1'
#
loop_
_entity.id
_entity.type
_entity.pdbx_description
1 polymer ?
#
loop_
_entity_poly.entity_id
_entity_poly.type
_entity_poly.pdbx_seq_one_letter_code
_entity_poly.pdbx_strand_id
1 'polypeptide(L)'
;NEELLENHHALNDLAHKLDPTRLTTMANVFMLEITSPILEIPDVNSYNLYFGWYLGELDQNDDFFDTYHAKYPDRCIGFSEYGADANPAYQSAHPEKGDYTETYQCVYHEHMAKMIADRPWLWATHVWNMFDFAADGRDEGGKNGENQKGLVTFDRQIKKDAFYLYKAYWSKQPFVHTCGSRYVDRTEDVTEIKVYSNLPEVSLYKDGHLVESKKGDKVFVFNVPISGKHSIEARAGAYSSVILVNKAAEPNPAYAMSNRQVVNNWFDGELDETCWSIKDNMAAAMAD
;
A
#
# COMPACT_ATOMS: atom_id res chain seq x y z
N ASN A 1 25.91 17.11 8.19
CA ASN A 1 25.94 18.42 8.82
C ASN A 1 25.96 18.26 10.34
N GLU A 2 27.00 18.75 11.03
CA GLU A 2 27.21 18.60 12.46
C GLU A 2 26.11 19.27 13.28
N GLU A 3 25.66 20.46 12.89
CA GLU A 3 24.56 21.17 13.55
C GLU A 3 23.23 20.38 13.52
N LEU A 4 23.00 19.61 12.46
CA LEU A 4 21.81 18.76 12.35
C LEU A 4 21.89 17.60 13.35
N LEU A 5 23.06 16.97 13.50
CA LEU A 5 23.28 15.91 14.48
C LEU A 5 23.11 16.43 15.91
N GLU A 6 23.71 17.58 16.24
CA GLU A 6 23.55 18.23 17.55
C GLU A 6 22.08 18.52 17.86
N ASN A 7 21.32 19.03 16.88
CA ASN A 7 19.91 19.31 17.05
C ASN A 7 19.09 18.01 17.29
N HIS A 8 19.37 16.93 16.54
CA HIS A 8 18.70 15.65 16.77
C HIS A 8 19.00 15.08 18.16
N HIS A 9 20.25 15.14 18.61
CA HIS A 9 20.61 14.75 19.99
C HIS A 9 19.84 15.58 21.02
N ALA A 10 19.83 16.91 20.87
CA ALA A 10 19.13 17.79 21.80
C ALA A 10 17.61 17.51 21.87
N LEU A 11 16.98 17.21 20.73
CA LEU A 11 15.56 16.86 20.66
C LEU A 11 15.28 15.49 21.31
N ASN A 12 16.13 14.50 21.06
CA ASN A 12 16.02 13.18 21.65
C ASN A 12 16.17 13.24 23.20
N ASP A 13 17.18 13.94 23.67
CA ASP A 13 17.42 14.15 25.11
C ASP A 13 16.25 14.90 25.78
N LEU A 14 15.68 15.90 25.08
CA LEU A 14 14.51 16.62 25.58
C LEU A 14 13.29 15.70 25.66
N ALA A 15 13.06 14.85 24.66
CA ALA A 15 11.96 13.90 24.67
C ALA A 15 12.06 12.94 25.86
N HIS A 16 13.23 12.34 26.10
CA HIS A 16 13.49 11.47 27.25
C HIS A 16 13.38 12.20 28.60
N LYS A 17 13.82 13.45 28.65
CA LYS A 17 13.68 14.29 29.86
C LYS A 17 12.22 14.55 30.20
N LEU A 18 11.37 14.77 29.17
CA LEU A 18 9.94 15.06 29.37
C LEU A 18 9.13 13.80 29.62
N ASP A 19 9.49 12.69 29.00
CA ASP A 19 8.85 11.39 29.19
C ASP A 19 9.87 10.24 29.10
N PRO A 20 10.41 9.79 30.24
CA PRO A 20 11.39 8.69 30.28
C PRO A 20 10.74 7.30 30.11
N THR A 21 9.42 7.21 29.92
CA THR A 21 8.69 5.94 29.89
C THR A 21 8.43 5.41 28.47
N ARG A 22 8.57 6.26 27.46
CA ARG A 22 8.33 5.91 26.06
C ARG A 22 9.63 5.97 25.25
N LEU A 23 9.73 5.06 24.28
CA LEU A 23 10.82 5.05 23.31
C LEU A 23 10.66 6.21 22.32
N THR A 24 11.78 6.74 21.86
CA THR A 24 11.84 7.73 20.77
C THR A 24 11.99 7.07 19.41
N THR A 25 11.45 7.69 18.37
CA THR A 25 11.64 7.29 16.98
C THR A 25 11.72 8.50 16.05
N MET A 26 12.27 8.30 14.87
CA MET A 26 12.27 9.28 13.78
C MET A 26 11.69 8.66 12.52
N ALA A 27 10.95 9.48 11.75
CA ALA A 27 10.51 9.16 10.40
C ALA A 27 11.60 9.60 9.42
N ASN A 28 12.49 8.70 9.05
CA ASN A 28 13.58 9.00 8.14
C ASN A 28 13.08 9.00 6.69
N VAL A 29 13.56 9.98 5.92
CA VAL A 29 13.31 10.04 4.48
C VAL A 29 14.07 8.92 3.76
N PHE A 30 13.49 8.37 2.71
CA PHE A 30 14.07 7.25 1.95
C PHE A 30 15.51 7.50 1.42
N MET A 31 15.88 8.77 1.23
CA MET A 31 17.22 9.19 0.77
C MET A 31 18.28 9.15 1.88
N LEU A 32 17.90 8.99 3.14
CA LEU A 32 18.86 8.91 4.23
C LEU A 32 19.54 7.53 4.18
N GLU A 33 20.85 7.56 3.98
CA GLU A 33 21.66 6.34 3.95
C GLU A 33 21.55 5.55 5.26
N ILE A 34 21.50 4.23 5.15
CA ILE A 34 21.41 3.34 6.32
C ILE A 34 22.64 3.38 7.22
N THR A 35 23.74 3.98 6.75
CA THR A 35 24.99 4.21 7.49
C THR A 35 25.00 5.55 8.23
N SER A 36 23.98 6.38 8.07
CA SER A 36 23.94 7.71 8.66
C SER A 36 24.00 7.65 10.19
N PRO A 37 24.85 8.46 10.86
CA PRO A 37 24.91 8.52 12.32
C PRO A 37 23.63 9.03 12.97
N ILE A 38 22.74 9.70 12.23
CA ILE A 38 21.40 10.11 12.70
C ILE A 38 20.60 8.89 13.18
N LEU A 39 20.77 7.73 12.55
CA LEU A 39 20.06 6.49 12.89
C LEU A 39 20.47 5.89 14.25
N GLU A 40 21.54 6.39 14.86
CA GLU A 40 22.00 5.96 16.18
C GLU A 40 21.42 6.80 17.34
N ILE A 41 20.66 7.86 17.01
CA ILE A 41 20.16 8.82 18.00
C ILE A 41 18.87 8.35 18.67
N PRO A 42 17.79 7.94 17.93
CA PRO A 42 16.57 7.49 18.56
C PRO A 42 16.68 6.05 19.06
N ASP A 43 15.81 5.66 19.97
CA ASP A 43 15.75 4.29 20.51
C ASP A 43 15.40 3.26 19.42
N VAL A 44 14.52 3.63 18.50
CA VAL A 44 14.09 2.80 17.37
C VAL A 44 14.01 3.63 16.10
N ASN A 45 14.18 3.01 14.93
CA ASN A 45 14.18 3.70 13.66
C ASN A 45 12.97 3.34 12.80
N SER A 46 12.62 4.26 11.90
CA SER A 46 11.62 4.04 10.87
C SER A 46 11.91 4.88 9.63
N TYR A 47 11.39 4.43 8.49
CA TYR A 47 11.53 5.11 7.22
C TYR A 47 10.18 5.35 6.57
N ASN A 48 10.06 6.48 5.87
CA ASN A 48 9.02 6.75 4.89
C ASN A 48 9.47 6.16 3.57
N LEU A 49 8.92 4.99 3.19
CA LEU A 49 9.30 4.29 1.97
C LEU A 49 8.09 4.12 1.05
N TYR A 50 8.29 4.46 -0.21
CA TYR A 50 7.24 4.43 -1.22
C TYR A 50 7.70 3.74 -2.51
N PHE A 51 8.57 2.72 -2.41
CA PHE A 51 8.91 1.89 -3.56
C PHE A 51 7.66 1.20 -4.10
N GLY A 52 7.51 1.21 -5.42
CA GLY A 52 6.30 0.75 -6.08
C GLY A 52 5.17 1.78 -6.13
N TRP A 53 5.39 3.01 -5.64
CA TRP A 53 4.46 4.13 -5.83
C TRP A 53 5.16 5.36 -6.42
N TYR A 54 5.95 6.10 -5.64
CA TYR A 54 6.68 7.28 -6.16
C TYR A 54 7.91 6.89 -6.96
N LEU A 55 8.56 5.81 -6.60
CA LEU A 55 9.85 5.41 -7.14
C LEU A 55 10.00 3.88 -7.14
N GLY A 56 10.92 3.37 -7.94
CA GLY A 56 11.32 1.96 -7.95
C GLY A 56 10.17 0.98 -8.11
N GLU A 57 10.42 -0.25 -7.69
CA GLU A 57 9.48 -1.37 -7.76
C GLU A 57 9.15 -1.89 -6.35
N LEU A 58 8.06 -2.67 -6.22
CA LEU A 58 7.55 -3.14 -4.93
C LEU A 58 8.56 -3.98 -4.13
N ASP A 59 9.30 -4.85 -4.80
CA ASP A 59 10.30 -5.76 -4.22
C ASP A 59 11.50 -5.02 -3.61
N GLN A 60 11.74 -3.78 -3.99
CA GLN A 60 12.79 -2.97 -3.37
C GLN A 60 12.50 -2.63 -1.90
N ASN A 61 11.26 -2.72 -1.44
CA ASN A 61 10.95 -2.65 0.00
C ASN A 61 11.54 -3.86 0.74
N ASP A 62 11.44 -5.05 0.15
CA ASP A 62 12.02 -6.29 0.69
C ASP A 62 13.54 -6.16 0.79
N ASP A 63 14.19 -5.78 -0.32
CA ASP A 63 15.64 -5.63 -0.41
C ASP A 63 16.18 -4.61 0.59
N PHE A 64 15.48 -3.47 0.74
CA PHE A 64 15.86 -2.43 1.69
C PHE A 64 15.89 -2.95 3.13
N PHE A 65 14.81 -3.58 3.59
CA PHE A 65 14.72 -4.04 4.96
C PHE A 65 15.62 -5.23 5.23
N ASP A 66 15.75 -6.16 4.28
CA ASP A 66 16.63 -7.32 4.42
C ASP A 66 18.11 -6.89 4.48
N THR A 67 18.50 -5.92 3.64
CA THR A 67 19.85 -5.32 3.65
C THR A 67 20.12 -4.60 4.98
N TYR A 68 19.17 -3.77 5.44
CA TYR A 68 19.30 -3.06 6.70
C TYR A 68 19.46 -4.04 7.87
N HIS A 69 18.59 -5.03 7.98
CA HIS A 69 18.60 -6.00 9.07
C HIS A 69 19.83 -6.89 9.04
N ALA A 70 20.29 -7.29 7.86
CA ALA A 70 21.54 -8.07 7.72
C ALA A 70 22.76 -7.27 8.18
N LYS A 71 22.82 -5.96 7.88
CA LYS A 71 23.93 -5.08 8.27
C LYS A 71 23.86 -4.68 9.75
N TYR A 72 22.66 -4.49 10.28
CA TYR A 72 22.39 -3.99 11.63
C TYR A 72 21.35 -4.84 12.37
N PRO A 73 21.65 -6.11 12.69
CA PRO A 73 20.67 -7.05 13.24
C PRO A 73 20.12 -6.64 14.63
N ASP A 74 20.89 -5.84 15.37
CA ASP A 74 20.50 -5.35 16.70
C ASP A 74 19.78 -4.00 16.70
N ARG A 75 19.60 -3.37 15.51
CA ARG A 75 18.89 -2.11 15.39
C ARG A 75 17.42 -2.34 15.01
N CYS A 76 16.51 -1.85 15.82
CA CYS A 76 15.09 -1.85 15.50
C CYS A 76 14.80 -0.95 14.31
N ILE A 77 14.08 -1.47 13.32
CA ILE A 77 13.67 -0.75 12.11
C ILE A 77 12.20 -1.03 11.80
N GLY A 78 11.50 -0.06 11.21
CA GLY A 78 10.13 -0.19 10.78
C GLY A 78 9.74 0.82 9.70
N PHE A 79 8.48 0.80 9.30
CA PHE A 79 7.88 1.83 8.45
C PHE A 79 7.23 2.92 9.29
N SER A 80 7.60 4.16 9.09
CA SER A 80 6.81 5.31 9.53
C SER A 80 5.72 5.67 8.53
N GLU A 81 5.96 5.43 7.23
CA GLU A 81 4.94 5.59 6.20
C GLU A 81 5.21 4.65 5.01
N TYR A 82 4.13 4.10 4.46
CA TYR A 82 4.05 3.44 3.16
C TYR A 82 2.61 3.48 2.65
N GLY A 83 2.40 3.53 1.33
CA GLY A 83 1.05 3.57 0.76
C GLY A 83 1.04 3.95 -0.71
N ALA A 84 -0.10 3.72 -1.37
CA ALA A 84 -0.37 4.12 -2.74
C ALA A 84 -1.71 4.87 -2.83
N ASP A 85 -1.76 5.92 -3.64
CA ASP A 85 -3.01 6.64 -3.89
C ASP A 85 -4.00 5.78 -4.67
N ALA A 86 -5.29 5.95 -4.38
CA ALA A 86 -6.37 5.35 -5.14
C ALA A 86 -7.64 6.20 -5.12
N ASN A 87 -8.18 6.43 -6.30
CA ASN A 87 -9.53 6.93 -6.44
C ASN A 87 -10.49 5.75 -6.63
N PRO A 88 -11.51 5.55 -5.77
CA PRO A 88 -12.44 4.44 -5.90
C PRO A 88 -13.21 4.38 -7.24
N ALA A 89 -13.26 5.48 -7.99
CA ALA A 89 -13.84 5.49 -9.31
C ALA A 89 -12.93 4.85 -10.38
N TYR A 90 -11.62 4.80 -10.16
CA TYR A 90 -10.67 4.27 -11.14
C TYR A 90 -10.39 2.79 -10.88
N GLN A 91 -10.42 2.00 -11.95
CA GLN A 91 -10.31 0.56 -11.90
C GLN A 91 -9.57 0.04 -13.14
N SER A 92 -8.83 -1.06 -13.01
CA SER A 92 -8.11 -1.66 -14.13
C SER A 92 -8.01 -3.17 -13.98
N ALA A 93 -8.11 -3.91 -15.10
CA ALA A 93 -7.74 -5.33 -15.16
C ALA A 93 -6.21 -5.52 -15.16
N HIS A 94 -5.48 -4.48 -15.58
CA HIS A 94 -4.01 -4.44 -15.65
C HIS A 94 -3.51 -3.19 -14.90
N PRO A 95 -3.60 -3.19 -13.56
CA PRO A 95 -3.23 -2.03 -12.76
C PRO A 95 -1.72 -1.78 -12.82
N GLU A 96 -1.34 -0.52 -12.95
CA GLU A 96 0.04 -0.08 -13.07
C GLU A 96 0.37 0.99 -12.03
N LYS A 97 1.64 1.05 -11.62
CA LYS A 97 2.15 2.10 -10.74
C LYS A 97 1.78 3.50 -11.27
N GLY A 98 1.18 4.32 -10.40
CA GLY A 98 0.81 5.69 -10.73
C GLY A 98 -0.50 5.85 -11.52
N ASP A 99 -1.31 4.81 -11.68
CA ASP A 99 -2.60 4.86 -12.37
C ASP A 99 -3.76 5.32 -11.49
N TYR A 100 -3.53 5.47 -10.18
CA TYR A 100 -4.52 5.87 -9.17
C TYR A 100 -5.72 4.92 -9.08
N THR A 101 -5.65 3.72 -9.64
CA THR A 101 -6.73 2.76 -9.54
C THR A 101 -6.80 2.14 -8.14
N GLU A 102 -8.02 1.83 -7.69
CA GLU A 102 -8.22 1.06 -6.47
C GLU A 102 -7.63 -0.36 -6.59
N THR A 103 -7.63 -0.91 -7.81
CA THR A 103 -7.00 -2.20 -8.12
C THR A 103 -5.49 -2.17 -7.91
N TYR A 104 -4.79 -1.08 -8.28
CA TYR A 104 -3.35 -0.96 -7.99
C TYR A 104 -3.08 -0.81 -6.49
N GLN A 105 -3.89 -0.04 -5.78
CA GLN A 105 -3.77 0.06 -4.32
C GLN A 105 -3.84 -1.32 -3.65
N CYS A 106 -4.71 -2.21 -4.14
CA CYS A 106 -4.76 -3.59 -3.67
C CYS A 106 -3.46 -4.34 -3.94
N VAL A 107 -2.91 -4.27 -5.16
CA VAL A 107 -1.64 -4.91 -5.53
C VAL A 107 -0.51 -4.42 -4.62
N TYR A 108 -0.40 -3.10 -4.43
CA TYR A 108 0.59 -2.49 -3.56
C TYR A 108 0.49 -3.03 -2.13
N HIS A 109 -0.69 -2.94 -1.54
CA HIS A 109 -0.88 -3.30 -0.13
C HIS A 109 -0.83 -4.81 0.11
N GLU A 110 -1.19 -5.65 -0.87
CA GLU A 110 -1.01 -7.11 -0.80
C GLU A 110 0.46 -7.50 -0.68
N HIS A 111 1.32 -6.89 -1.51
CA HIS A 111 2.76 -7.08 -1.41
C HIS A 111 3.27 -6.64 -0.04
N MET A 112 2.93 -5.41 0.38
CA MET A 112 3.38 -4.85 1.65
C MET A 112 2.90 -5.66 2.86
N ALA A 113 1.64 -6.07 2.90
CA ALA A 113 1.11 -6.84 4.02
C ALA A 113 1.79 -8.22 4.14
N LYS A 114 2.06 -8.86 3.00
CA LYS A 114 2.81 -10.13 2.98
C LYS A 114 4.27 -9.93 3.41
N MET A 115 4.95 -8.96 2.83
CA MET A 115 6.35 -8.62 3.14
C MET A 115 6.53 -8.35 4.64
N ILE A 116 5.61 -7.59 5.24
CA ILE A 116 5.60 -7.29 6.68
C ILE A 116 5.35 -8.55 7.51
N ALA A 117 4.40 -9.39 7.10
CA ALA A 117 4.09 -10.63 7.82
C ALA A 117 5.27 -11.62 7.83
N ASP A 118 6.09 -11.61 6.78
CA ASP A 118 7.29 -12.45 6.65
C ASP A 118 8.48 -11.90 7.48
N ARG A 119 8.39 -10.66 8.03
CA ARG A 119 9.47 -10.00 8.80
C ARG A 119 9.04 -9.60 10.21
N PRO A 120 8.88 -10.59 11.13
CA PRO A 120 8.38 -10.33 12.49
C PRO A 120 9.33 -9.46 13.35
N TRP A 121 10.50 -9.15 12.85
CA TRP A 121 11.46 -8.25 13.48
C TRP A 121 11.21 -6.76 13.17
N LEU A 122 10.32 -6.41 12.25
CA LEU A 122 9.86 -5.04 12.08
C LEU A 122 9.08 -4.59 13.33
N TRP A 123 9.56 -3.56 14.02
CA TRP A 123 8.95 -3.13 15.29
C TRP A 123 7.60 -2.44 15.10
N ALA A 124 7.42 -1.74 14.00
CA ALA A 124 6.16 -1.08 13.64
C ALA A 124 6.04 -0.84 12.14
N THR A 125 4.79 -0.75 11.67
CA THR A 125 4.46 -0.51 10.27
C THR A 125 3.22 0.36 10.18
N HIS A 126 3.37 1.60 9.72
CA HIS A 126 2.30 2.57 9.67
C HIS A 126 1.89 2.83 8.23
N VAL A 127 0.68 2.42 7.88
CA VAL A 127 0.08 2.73 6.58
C VAL A 127 -0.16 4.23 6.47
N TRP A 128 0.29 4.85 5.41
CA TRP A 128 -0.10 6.17 5.02
C TRP A 128 -1.15 6.10 3.92
N ASN A 129 -2.49 6.20 4.21
CA ASN A 129 -2.99 6.68 5.47
C ASN A 129 -4.32 5.96 5.78
N MET A 130 -4.90 6.16 6.95
CA MET A 130 -6.24 5.60 7.25
C MET A 130 -7.32 6.29 6.43
N PHE A 131 -7.23 7.61 6.23
CA PHE A 131 -8.23 8.41 5.53
C PHE A 131 -7.59 9.25 4.43
N ASP A 132 -8.30 9.43 3.32
CA ASP A 132 -7.99 10.51 2.41
C ASP A 132 -8.11 11.86 3.13
N PHE A 133 -7.27 12.82 2.80
CA PHE A 133 -7.26 14.12 3.47
C PHE A 133 -6.94 15.26 2.51
N ALA A 134 -7.35 16.48 2.89
CA ALA A 134 -7.07 17.68 2.11
C ALA A 134 -5.56 17.99 2.13
N ALA A 135 -5.00 18.25 0.95
CA ALA A 135 -3.61 18.63 0.75
C ALA A 135 -3.58 19.66 -0.40
N ASP A 136 -3.73 20.93 -0.05
CA ASP A 136 -3.99 22.05 -0.97
C ASP A 136 -3.03 22.11 -2.17
N GLY A 137 -1.75 21.92 -1.93
CA GLY A 137 -0.73 21.95 -2.98
C GLY A 137 -0.62 20.67 -3.84
N ARG A 138 -1.45 19.65 -3.63
CA ARG A 138 -1.34 18.40 -4.40
C ARG A 138 -2.05 18.47 -5.75
N ASP A 139 -1.26 18.24 -6.79
CA ASP A 139 -1.71 18.08 -8.19
C ASP A 139 -0.87 16.99 -8.88
N GLU A 140 -0.88 15.79 -8.29
CA GLU A 140 -0.04 14.65 -8.73
C GLU A 140 -0.83 13.64 -9.58
N GLY A 141 -2.13 13.82 -9.71
CA GLY A 141 -3.09 12.92 -10.30
C GLY A 141 -4.25 12.61 -9.35
N GLY A 142 -5.22 11.82 -9.80
CA GLY A 142 -6.43 11.57 -9.03
C GLY A 142 -7.26 12.85 -8.85
N LYS A 143 -7.48 13.28 -7.61
CA LYS A 143 -8.24 14.48 -7.28
C LYS A 143 -7.31 15.56 -6.73
N ASN A 144 -7.28 16.71 -7.40
CA ASN A 144 -6.48 17.86 -6.99
C ASN A 144 -6.84 18.34 -5.59
N GLY A 145 -5.83 18.76 -4.81
CA GLY A 145 -6.01 19.24 -3.46
C GLY A 145 -6.33 18.15 -2.43
N GLU A 146 -6.15 16.87 -2.79
CA GLU A 146 -6.46 15.73 -1.93
C GLU A 146 -5.35 14.68 -2.00
N ASN A 147 -4.93 14.17 -0.84
CA ASN A 147 -4.12 12.96 -0.74
C ASN A 147 -5.07 11.76 -0.69
N GLN A 148 -4.98 10.88 -1.69
CA GLN A 148 -5.87 9.72 -1.84
C GLN A 148 -5.23 8.39 -1.41
N LYS A 149 -4.17 8.41 -0.59
CA LYS A 149 -3.57 7.20 -0.01
C LYS A 149 -4.39 6.58 1.12
N GLY A 150 -5.48 7.21 1.52
CA GLY A 150 -6.40 6.67 2.52
C GLY A 150 -6.92 5.28 2.17
N LEU A 151 -7.06 4.43 3.18
CA LEU A 151 -7.83 3.18 3.08
C LEU A 151 -9.35 3.45 3.09
N VAL A 152 -9.74 4.65 3.49
CA VAL A 152 -11.12 5.15 3.55
C VAL A 152 -11.14 6.55 2.94
N THR A 153 -12.20 6.85 2.19
CA THR A 153 -12.36 8.15 1.52
C THR A 153 -12.45 9.32 2.48
N PHE A 154 -12.20 10.54 1.97
CA PHE A 154 -12.23 11.79 2.72
C PHE A 154 -13.52 11.99 3.53
N ASP A 155 -14.67 11.68 2.91
CA ASP A 155 -16.00 11.78 3.52
C ASP A 155 -16.35 10.62 4.46
N ARG A 156 -15.46 9.63 4.60
CA ARG A 156 -15.64 8.41 5.43
C ARG A 156 -16.71 7.45 4.92
N GLN A 157 -17.25 7.65 3.72
CA GLN A 157 -18.35 6.84 3.21
C GLN A 157 -17.89 5.52 2.59
N ILE A 158 -16.72 5.50 1.94
CA ILE A 158 -16.20 4.34 1.25
C ILE A 158 -14.96 3.81 1.98
N LYS A 159 -15.02 2.56 2.42
CA LYS A 159 -13.85 1.75 2.73
C LYS A 159 -13.37 1.15 1.42
N LYS A 160 -12.15 1.51 1.00
CA LYS A 160 -11.53 0.95 -0.22
C LYS A 160 -11.21 -0.52 -0.01
N ASP A 161 -11.00 -1.27 -1.08
CA ASP A 161 -10.76 -2.72 -0.96
C ASP A 161 -9.53 -3.03 -0.09
N ALA A 162 -8.46 -2.23 -0.17
CA ALA A 162 -7.27 -2.37 0.67
C ALA A 162 -7.54 -2.25 2.19
N PHE A 163 -8.61 -1.56 2.63
CA PHE A 163 -9.04 -1.58 4.02
C PHE A 163 -9.38 -3.00 4.50
N TYR A 164 -10.04 -3.77 3.64
CA TYR A 164 -10.43 -5.15 3.99
C TYR A 164 -9.26 -6.12 3.96
N LEU A 165 -8.21 -5.82 3.18
CA LEU A 165 -6.95 -6.56 3.26
C LEU A 165 -6.36 -6.47 4.68
N TYR A 166 -6.19 -5.25 5.20
CA TYR A 166 -5.68 -5.08 6.56
C TYR A 166 -6.63 -5.63 7.63
N LYS A 167 -7.93 -5.57 7.40
CA LYS A 167 -8.89 -6.26 8.26
C LYS A 167 -8.65 -7.78 8.26
N ALA A 168 -8.26 -8.38 7.12
CA ALA A 168 -7.93 -9.81 7.06
C ALA A 168 -6.67 -10.15 7.86
N TYR A 169 -5.67 -9.27 7.85
CA TYR A 169 -4.42 -9.48 8.60
C TYR A 169 -4.55 -9.20 10.09
N TRP A 170 -5.27 -8.14 10.47
CA TRP A 170 -5.20 -7.59 11.83
C TRP A 170 -6.45 -7.83 12.68
N SER A 171 -7.59 -8.15 12.07
CA SER A 171 -8.82 -8.37 12.82
C SER A 171 -9.04 -9.84 13.16
N LYS A 172 -9.52 -10.09 14.38
CA LYS A 172 -10.00 -11.42 14.81
C LYS A 172 -11.49 -11.63 14.50
N GLN A 173 -12.22 -10.58 14.07
CA GLN A 173 -13.62 -10.70 13.70
C GLN A 173 -13.72 -11.39 12.33
N PRO A 174 -14.40 -12.55 12.23
CA PRO A 174 -14.56 -13.26 10.97
C PRO A 174 -15.33 -12.42 9.95
N PHE A 175 -14.89 -12.46 8.69
CA PHE A 175 -15.56 -11.77 7.60
C PHE A 175 -15.13 -12.35 6.24
N VAL A 176 -15.85 -11.96 5.19
CA VAL A 176 -15.48 -12.13 3.79
C VAL A 176 -15.79 -10.84 3.05
N HIS A 177 -14.92 -10.42 2.13
CA HIS A 177 -15.09 -9.24 1.29
C HIS A 177 -14.67 -9.56 -0.14
N THR A 178 -15.59 -9.38 -1.09
CA THR A 178 -15.31 -9.52 -2.52
C THR A 178 -14.86 -8.15 -3.04
N CYS A 179 -13.62 -8.07 -3.54
CA CYS A 179 -13.05 -6.86 -4.10
C CYS A 179 -13.66 -6.51 -5.46
N GLY A 180 -13.54 -5.24 -5.86
CA GLY A 180 -14.00 -4.76 -7.15
C GLY A 180 -15.51 -4.54 -7.24
N SER A 181 -16.18 -4.21 -6.13
CA SER A 181 -17.61 -3.86 -6.15
C SER A 181 -17.90 -2.62 -7.01
N ARG A 182 -16.92 -1.76 -7.24
CA ARG A 182 -16.96 -0.57 -8.09
C ARG A 182 -16.44 -0.82 -9.51
N TYR A 183 -15.75 -1.92 -9.74
CA TYR A 183 -15.31 -2.40 -11.05
C TYR A 183 -16.34 -3.31 -11.68
N VAL A 184 -17.48 -2.73 -12.10
CA VAL A 184 -18.62 -3.48 -12.65
C VAL A 184 -18.39 -3.89 -14.09
N ASP A 185 -18.03 -2.94 -14.97
CA ASP A 185 -17.83 -3.19 -16.40
C ASP A 185 -16.41 -3.71 -16.66
N ARG A 186 -16.32 -4.92 -17.21
CA ARG A 186 -15.08 -5.62 -17.49
C ARG A 186 -15.05 -6.11 -18.92
N THR A 187 -13.92 -5.99 -19.60
CA THR A 187 -13.77 -6.32 -21.02
C THR A 187 -13.22 -7.72 -21.28
N GLU A 188 -12.66 -8.36 -20.26
CA GLU A 188 -12.09 -9.72 -20.36
C GLU A 188 -13.17 -10.78 -20.42
N ASP A 189 -12.94 -11.87 -21.17
CA ASP A 189 -13.84 -13.04 -21.19
C ASP A 189 -13.76 -13.87 -19.90
N VAL A 190 -12.59 -13.82 -19.27
CA VAL A 190 -12.33 -14.40 -17.95
C VAL A 190 -11.80 -13.30 -17.04
N THR A 191 -12.54 -12.97 -16.01
CA THR A 191 -12.16 -11.92 -15.07
C THR A 191 -11.62 -12.47 -13.78
N GLU A 192 -10.60 -11.81 -13.22
CA GLU A 192 -10.12 -12.10 -11.88
C GLU A 192 -11.08 -11.56 -10.83
N ILE A 193 -11.48 -12.39 -9.90
CA ILE A 193 -12.24 -12.04 -8.71
C ILE A 193 -11.38 -12.29 -7.50
N LYS A 194 -11.03 -11.22 -6.80
CA LYS A 194 -10.24 -11.26 -5.58
C LYS A 194 -11.15 -11.17 -4.36
N VAL A 195 -10.84 -11.96 -3.34
CA VAL A 195 -11.61 -11.99 -2.09
C VAL A 195 -10.66 -11.90 -0.90
N TYR A 196 -10.94 -11.01 0.03
CA TYR A 196 -10.23 -10.91 1.30
C TYR A 196 -11.05 -11.56 2.42
N SER A 197 -10.40 -12.41 3.21
CA SER A 197 -11.02 -13.07 4.35
C SER A 197 -9.96 -13.49 5.36
N ASN A 198 -10.31 -13.49 6.65
CA ASN A 198 -9.52 -14.11 7.71
C ASN A 198 -10.01 -15.52 8.07
N LEU A 199 -10.88 -16.09 7.23
CA LEU A 199 -11.35 -17.48 7.35
C LEU A 199 -10.55 -18.38 6.39
N PRO A 200 -10.33 -19.66 6.74
CA PRO A 200 -9.40 -20.53 6.02
C PRO A 200 -9.94 -21.08 4.69
N GLU A 201 -11.21 -20.87 4.39
CA GLU A 201 -11.83 -21.38 3.17
C GLU A 201 -12.87 -20.38 2.64
N VAL A 202 -12.82 -20.13 1.33
CA VAL A 202 -13.78 -19.28 0.60
C VAL A 202 -14.35 -20.06 -0.58
N SER A 203 -15.68 -20.05 -0.72
CA SER A 203 -16.41 -20.57 -1.87
C SER A 203 -16.97 -19.43 -2.70
N LEU A 204 -16.70 -19.41 -4.00
CA LEU A 204 -17.21 -18.41 -4.94
C LEU A 204 -18.37 -18.98 -5.76
N TYR A 205 -19.42 -18.18 -5.88
CA TYR A 205 -20.62 -18.49 -6.65
C TYR A 205 -20.83 -17.43 -7.74
N LYS A 206 -21.26 -17.85 -8.91
CA LYS A 206 -21.75 -17.01 -10.00
C LYS A 206 -23.21 -17.33 -10.26
N ASP A 207 -24.09 -16.34 -10.15
CA ASP A 207 -25.55 -16.50 -10.33
C ASP A 207 -26.13 -17.64 -9.50
N GLY A 208 -25.65 -17.80 -8.27
CA GLY A 208 -26.07 -18.86 -7.35
C GLY A 208 -25.43 -20.23 -7.57
N HIS A 209 -24.63 -20.41 -8.62
CA HIS A 209 -23.92 -21.66 -8.91
C HIS A 209 -22.49 -21.62 -8.42
N LEU A 210 -22.07 -22.66 -7.72
CA LEU A 210 -20.69 -22.79 -7.24
C LEU A 210 -19.71 -22.78 -8.42
N VAL A 211 -18.74 -21.88 -8.38
CA VAL A 211 -17.60 -21.81 -9.31
C VAL A 211 -16.45 -22.66 -8.78
N GLU A 212 -15.98 -22.34 -7.58
CA GLU A 212 -14.83 -23.00 -6.96
C GLU A 212 -14.83 -22.73 -5.45
N SER A 213 -14.21 -23.65 -4.68
CA SER A 213 -13.85 -23.43 -3.28
C SER A 213 -12.35 -23.53 -3.10
N LYS A 214 -11.76 -22.55 -2.40
CA LYS A 214 -10.31 -22.48 -2.14
C LYS A 214 -10.04 -22.44 -0.65
N LYS A 215 -9.06 -23.22 -0.22
CA LYS A 215 -8.42 -23.07 1.08
C LYS A 215 -7.21 -22.16 0.94
N GLY A 216 -7.00 -21.30 1.90
CA GLY A 216 -5.93 -20.32 1.86
C GLY A 216 -5.93 -19.42 3.07
N ASP A 217 -5.23 -18.29 2.95
CA ASP A 217 -5.13 -17.29 4.01
C ASP A 217 -5.15 -15.89 3.39
N LYS A 218 -5.94 -15.01 3.95
CA LYS A 218 -6.08 -13.58 3.66
C LYS A 218 -6.57 -13.23 2.25
N VAL A 219 -5.92 -13.72 1.19
CA VAL A 219 -6.18 -13.35 -0.20
C VAL A 219 -6.53 -14.60 -1.01
N PHE A 220 -7.72 -14.58 -1.61
CA PHE A 220 -8.22 -15.67 -2.46
C PHE A 220 -8.51 -15.11 -3.86
N VAL A 221 -7.95 -15.73 -4.88
CA VAL A 221 -8.08 -15.28 -6.27
C VAL A 221 -8.79 -16.35 -7.09
N PHE A 222 -9.82 -15.95 -7.84
CA PHE A 222 -10.63 -16.82 -8.69
C PHE A 222 -10.68 -16.26 -10.11
N ASN A 223 -10.57 -17.12 -11.11
CA ASN A 223 -10.76 -16.75 -12.51
C ASN A 223 -12.15 -17.16 -12.95
N VAL A 224 -13.00 -16.21 -13.33
CA VAL A 224 -14.41 -16.41 -13.59
C VAL A 224 -14.75 -16.03 -15.02
N PRO A 225 -15.23 -16.96 -15.87
CA PRO A 225 -15.77 -16.63 -17.19
C PRO A 225 -17.04 -15.77 -17.07
N ILE A 226 -17.10 -14.67 -17.82
CA ILE A 226 -18.24 -13.75 -17.85
C ILE A 226 -18.71 -13.51 -19.28
N SER A 227 -20.03 -13.34 -19.47
CA SER A 227 -20.67 -13.18 -20.79
C SER A 227 -21.86 -12.22 -20.76
N GLY A 228 -21.91 -11.30 -19.81
CA GLY A 228 -23.00 -10.37 -19.58
C GLY A 228 -23.02 -9.93 -18.14
N LYS A 229 -24.20 -9.66 -17.60
CA LYS A 229 -24.36 -9.28 -16.19
C LYS A 229 -24.44 -10.50 -15.31
N HIS A 230 -23.60 -10.54 -14.28
CA HIS A 230 -23.54 -11.64 -13.32
C HIS A 230 -23.49 -11.11 -11.89
N SER A 231 -24.08 -11.87 -10.98
CA SER A 231 -23.90 -11.73 -9.54
C SER A 231 -22.78 -12.67 -9.10
N ILE A 232 -21.76 -12.13 -8.44
CA ILE A 232 -20.65 -12.89 -7.87
C ILE A 232 -20.73 -12.81 -6.37
N GLU A 233 -20.87 -13.97 -5.71
CA GLU A 233 -20.99 -14.08 -4.27
C GLU A 233 -19.82 -14.92 -3.71
N ALA A 234 -19.06 -14.34 -2.78
CA ALA A 234 -18.10 -15.09 -1.97
C ALA A 234 -18.75 -15.47 -0.64
N ARG A 235 -18.56 -16.72 -0.21
CA ARG A 235 -19.02 -17.25 1.10
C ARG A 235 -17.84 -17.82 1.88
N ALA A 236 -17.80 -17.50 3.16
CA ALA A 236 -16.83 -18.05 4.09
C ALA A 236 -17.50 -18.24 5.47
N GLY A 237 -17.65 -19.49 5.92
CA GLY A 237 -18.44 -19.80 7.12
C GLY A 237 -19.87 -19.29 7.00
N ALA A 238 -20.29 -18.45 7.95
CA ALA A 238 -21.64 -17.82 7.96
C ALA A 238 -21.66 -16.44 7.28
N TYR A 239 -20.59 -16.01 6.64
CA TYR A 239 -20.43 -14.69 6.05
C TYR A 239 -20.51 -14.76 4.53
N SER A 240 -21.11 -13.73 3.90
CA SER A 240 -21.14 -13.58 2.45
C SER A 240 -20.88 -12.15 2.03
N SER A 241 -20.38 -11.99 0.80
CA SER A 241 -20.14 -10.71 0.15
C SER A 241 -20.47 -10.84 -1.32
N VAL A 242 -21.27 -9.91 -1.84
CA VAL A 242 -21.79 -9.96 -3.22
C VAL A 242 -21.34 -8.72 -3.98
N ILE A 243 -20.89 -8.92 -5.21
CA ILE A 243 -20.66 -7.86 -6.19
C ILE A 243 -21.39 -8.16 -7.49
N LEU A 244 -21.56 -7.13 -8.32
CA LEU A 244 -22.07 -7.27 -9.68
C LEU A 244 -20.91 -7.07 -10.67
N VAL A 245 -20.85 -7.89 -11.70
CA VAL A 245 -19.95 -7.74 -12.84
C VAL A 245 -20.73 -7.75 -14.14
N ASN A 246 -20.26 -7.03 -15.13
CA ASN A 246 -20.87 -6.95 -16.45
C ASN A 246 -19.77 -7.08 -17.52
N LYS A 247 -19.90 -8.02 -18.42
CA LYS A 247 -19.06 -8.11 -19.62
C LYS A 247 -19.43 -6.97 -20.56
N ALA A 248 -18.57 -5.97 -20.64
CA ALA A 248 -18.69 -4.84 -21.57
C ALA A 248 -17.91 -5.12 -22.86
N ALA A 249 -18.36 -4.54 -23.97
CA ALA A 249 -17.66 -4.64 -25.25
C ALA A 249 -16.40 -3.76 -25.30
N GLU A 250 -16.48 -2.59 -24.63
CA GLU A 250 -15.39 -1.58 -24.60
C GLU A 250 -15.11 -1.18 -23.16
N PRO A 251 -13.86 -0.74 -22.87
CA PRO A 251 -13.52 -0.23 -21.54
C PRO A 251 -14.39 0.96 -21.14
N ASN A 252 -14.81 0.99 -19.89
CA ASN A 252 -15.53 2.12 -19.34
C ASN A 252 -14.54 3.28 -19.12
N PRO A 253 -14.67 4.42 -19.85
CA PRO A 253 -13.71 5.52 -19.75
C PRO A 253 -13.70 6.20 -18.38
N ALA A 254 -14.74 6.04 -17.56
CA ALA A 254 -14.79 6.56 -16.21
C ALA A 254 -13.82 5.85 -15.24
N TYR A 255 -13.31 4.68 -15.62
CA TYR A 255 -12.37 3.93 -14.79
C TYR A 255 -10.91 4.38 -14.95
N ALA A 256 -10.62 5.21 -15.94
CA ALA A 256 -9.29 5.75 -16.18
C ALA A 256 -9.22 7.23 -15.79
N MET A 257 -8.09 7.63 -15.28
CA MET A 257 -7.79 9.02 -15.02
C MET A 257 -7.69 9.81 -16.34
N SER A 258 -8.49 10.87 -16.49
CA SER A 258 -8.56 11.67 -17.73
C SER A 258 -7.34 12.55 -17.98
N ASN A 259 -6.62 12.94 -16.92
CA ASN A 259 -5.41 13.77 -16.97
C ASN A 259 -4.30 13.09 -16.19
N ARG A 260 -3.43 12.37 -16.90
CA ARG A 260 -2.22 11.77 -16.33
C ARG A 260 -1.11 12.82 -16.34
N GLN A 261 -1.25 13.89 -15.57
CA GLN A 261 -0.12 14.75 -15.24
C GLN A 261 0.50 14.21 -13.96
N VAL A 262 1.58 13.51 -14.10
CA VAL A 262 2.44 13.16 -12.96
C VAL A 262 3.25 14.41 -12.65
N VAL A 263 2.67 15.36 -11.95
CA VAL A 263 3.43 16.42 -11.29
C VAL A 263 3.79 15.89 -9.92
N ASN A 264 5.05 15.55 -9.74
CA ASN A 264 5.56 15.16 -8.43
C ASN A 264 5.95 16.43 -7.68
N ASN A 265 5.03 16.98 -6.89
CA ASN A 265 5.24 18.23 -6.14
C ASN A 265 6.38 18.16 -5.09
N TRP A 266 6.89 16.96 -4.80
CA TRP A 266 8.05 16.76 -3.95
C TRP A 266 9.37 17.07 -4.67
N PHE A 267 9.33 17.15 -5.99
CA PHE A 267 10.48 17.38 -6.86
C PHE A 267 10.14 18.48 -7.87
N ASP A 268 9.92 19.71 -7.39
CA ASP A 268 9.83 20.92 -8.23
C ASP A 268 11.20 21.23 -8.86
N GLY A 269 11.60 20.43 -9.82
CA GLY A 269 12.82 20.56 -10.58
C GLY A 269 12.95 19.37 -11.52
N GLU A 270 13.47 19.60 -12.71
CA GLU A 270 13.93 18.50 -13.55
C GLU A 270 14.82 17.62 -12.67
N LEU A 271 14.40 16.38 -12.44
CA LEU A 271 15.26 15.34 -11.90
C LEU A 271 16.41 15.22 -12.89
N ASP A 272 17.46 15.98 -12.64
CA ASP A 272 18.75 15.72 -13.29
C ASP A 272 19.10 14.28 -12.92
N GLU A 273 19.07 13.39 -13.93
CA GLU A 273 19.41 11.98 -13.77
C GLU A 273 20.78 11.78 -13.09
N THR A 274 21.57 12.84 -13.01
CA THR A 274 22.88 12.84 -12.34
C THR A 274 22.82 13.09 -10.85
N CYS A 275 21.71 13.63 -10.30
CA CYS A 275 21.65 14.02 -8.90
C CYS A 275 21.15 12.92 -7.95
N TRP A 276 20.31 11.98 -8.39
CA TRP A 276 19.64 11.04 -7.49
C TRP A 276 19.28 9.73 -8.18
N SER A 277 20.25 8.91 -8.50
CA SER A 277 19.93 7.52 -8.79
C SER A 277 19.79 6.78 -7.46
N ILE A 278 18.57 6.40 -7.11
CA ILE A 278 18.28 5.50 -5.97
C ILE A 278 19.09 4.21 -6.12
N LYS A 279 19.34 3.76 -7.36
CA LYS A 279 20.26 2.67 -7.67
C LYS A 279 21.68 2.96 -7.14
N ASP A 280 22.15 4.20 -7.24
CA ASP A 280 23.51 4.55 -6.78
C ASP A 280 23.56 4.63 -5.25
N ASN A 281 22.51 5.13 -4.59
CA ASN A 281 22.44 5.13 -3.12
C ASN A 281 22.23 3.73 -2.55
N MET A 282 21.40 2.88 -3.18
CA MET A 282 21.29 1.47 -2.78
C MET A 282 22.54 0.70 -3.15
N ALA A 283 23.16 0.93 -4.32
CA ALA A 283 24.42 0.31 -4.70
C ALA A 283 25.58 0.73 -3.80
N ALA A 284 25.65 2.00 -3.38
CA ALA A 284 26.64 2.47 -2.39
C ALA A 284 26.40 1.84 -1.01
N ALA A 285 25.15 1.72 -0.58
CA ALA A 285 24.80 1.06 0.68
C ALA A 285 25.01 -0.47 0.66
N MET A 286 25.05 -1.08 -0.52
CA MET A 286 25.32 -2.52 -0.71
C MET A 286 26.79 -2.83 -1.01
N ALA A 287 27.62 -1.84 -1.33
CA ALA A 287 29.04 -2.01 -1.72
C ALA A 287 30.01 -1.92 -0.55
N ASP A 288 29.61 -1.37 0.61
CA ASP A 288 30.35 -1.33 1.88
C ASP A 288 29.80 -2.39 2.85
#